data_0a14c01c86fdbeba57d7e2baabc4c8a9
#
_entry.id   0a14c01c86fdbeba57d7e2baabc4c8a9
#
_cell.length_a   1.000
_cell.length_b   1.000
_cell.length_c   1.000
_cell.angle_alpha   90.00
_cell.angle_beta   90.00
_cell.angle_gamma   90.00
#
_symmetry.space_group_name_H-M   'P 1'
#
loop_
_entity.id
_entity.type
_entity.pdbx_description
1 polymer ?
#
loop_
_entity_poly.entity_id
_entity_poly.type
_entity_poly.pdbx_seq_one_letter_code
_entity_poly.pdbx_strand_id
1 'polypeptide(L)' 'MDINSLGSLGELIAALATVLTLIYL' A
#
# COMPACT_ATOMS: atom_id res chain seq x y z
N MET A 1 -14.73 9.39 6.81
CA MET A 1 -13.46 8.66 6.75
C MET A 1 -12.86 8.60 8.14
N ASP A 2 -12.59 7.44 8.63
CA ASP A 2 -12.03 7.28 9.97
C ASP A 2 -10.54 6.95 9.89
N ILE A 3 -9.91 6.92 11.05
CA ILE A 3 -8.48 6.69 11.16
C ILE A 3 -8.11 5.29 10.66
N ASN A 4 -8.99 4.31 10.89
CA ASN A 4 -8.74 2.94 10.43
C ASN A 4 -8.72 2.85 8.91
N SER A 5 -9.58 3.62 8.25
CA SER A 5 -9.60 3.65 6.78
C SER A 5 -8.31 4.23 6.23
N LEU A 6 -7.76 5.25 6.90
CA LEU A 6 -6.49 5.84 6.49
C LEU A 6 -5.35 4.82 6.60
N GLY A 7 -5.34 4.03 7.67
CA GLY A 7 -4.33 3.00 7.84
C GLY A 7 -4.42 1.93 6.77
N SER A 8 -5.64 1.50 6.45
CA SER A 8 -5.87 0.51 5.41
C SER A 8 -5.42 1.00 4.05
N LEU A 9 -5.68 2.27 3.76
CA LEU A 9 -5.28 2.85 2.49
C LEU A 9 -3.76 2.85 2.34
N GLY A 10 -3.05 3.27 3.38
CA GLY A 10 -1.58 3.25 3.36
C GLY A 10 -1.03 1.85 3.19
N GLU A 11 -1.66 0.87 3.81
CA GLU A 11 -1.24 -0.51 3.71
C GLU A 11 -1.41 -1.05 2.27
N LEU A 12 -2.52 -0.70 1.63
CA LEU A 12 -2.74 -1.10 0.25
C LEU A 12 -1.72 -0.48 -0.70
N ILE A 13 -1.43 0.79 -0.50
CA ILE A 13 -0.44 1.50 -1.32
C ILE A 13 0.93 0.87 -1.13
N ALA A 14 1.31 0.55 0.09
CA ALA A 14 2.59 -0.10 0.37
C ALA A 14 2.68 -1.48 -0.29
N ALA A 15 1.59 -2.23 -0.30
CA ALA A 15 1.56 -3.54 -0.94
C ALA A 15 1.78 -3.41 -2.45
N LEU A 16 1.12 -2.44 -3.07
CA LEU A 16 1.30 -2.20 -4.49
C LEU A 16 2.74 -1.77 -4.81
N ALA A 17 3.30 -0.91 -3.99
CA ALA A 17 4.68 -0.47 -4.18
C ALA A 17 5.65 -1.64 -4.08
N THR A 18 5.41 -2.56 -3.15
CA THR A 18 6.24 -3.74 -2.98
C THR A 18 6.20 -4.62 -4.23
N VAL A 19 4.99 -4.86 -4.76
CA VAL A 19 4.84 -5.67 -5.97
C VAL A 19 5.55 -5.03 -7.15
N LEU A 20 5.39 -3.72 -7.32
CA LEU A 20 6.05 -3.00 -8.41
C LEU A 20 7.57 -3.10 -8.29
N THR A 21 8.09 -2.99 -7.09
CA THR A 21 9.52 -3.10 -6.86
C THR A 21 10.04 -4.46 -7.29
N LEU A 22 9.32 -5.52 -6.96
CA LEU A 22 9.71 -6.87 -7.34
C LEU A 22 9.71 -7.05 -8.86
N ILE A 23 8.73 -6.45 -9.53
CA ILE A 23 8.65 -6.54 -10.98
C ILE A 23 9.81 -5.80 -11.64
N TYR A 24 10.12 -4.62 -11.12
CA TYR A 24 11.18 -3.81 -11.69
C TYR A 24 12.59 -4.31 -11.37
N LEU A 25 12.69 -5.03 -10.29
CA LEU A 25 13.98 -5.52 -9.84
C LEU A 25 14.45 -6.70 -10.68
#